data_b60911fcabbd725423c2ef8fa32f864f
#
_entry.id   b60911fcabbd725423c2ef8fa32f864f
#
_cell.length_a   1.000
_cell.length_b   1.000
_cell.length_c   1.000
_cell.angle_alpha   90.00
_cell.angle_beta   90.00
_cell.angle_gamma   90.00
#
_symmetry.space_group_name_H-M   'P 1'
#
loop_
_entity.id
_entity.type
_entity.pdbx_description
1 polymer ?
#
loop_
_entity_poly.entity_id
_entity_poly.type
_entity_poly.pdbx_seq_one_letter_code
_entity_poly.pdbx_strand_id
1 'polypeptide(L)'
;DIHSNQLIKERVAVLRKLLEGEPITIVTTFSALMAHQLPLSVWQENVIEIEEGGIAEEAAIARQLVKMGYEKNYQVEAPGQFSVRGGIVDIFDLTRENPVRIELWGDEVESIRSFDIESQRSIEKLTEVSIYPATELILSKKALEDGLARMEKDCKKSAAFFREETKPEEAHRLE
;
A
#
# COMPACT_ATOMS: atom_id res chain seq x y z
N ASP A 1 -10.67 13.19 0.87
CA ASP A 1 -9.84 14.40 0.76
C ASP A 1 -8.95 14.28 -0.48
N ILE A 2 -9.37 14.90 -1.59
CA ILE A 2 -8.77 14.73 -2.94
C ILE A 2 -7.27 15.14 -2.93
N HIS A 3 -6.91 16.16 -2.15
CA HIS A 3 -5.52 16.63 -2.05
C HIS A 3 -4.60 15.62 -1.35
N SER A 4 -5.11 14.86 -0.38
CA SER A 4 -4.32 13.83 0.32
C SER A 4 -3.95 12.68 -0.63
N ASN A 5 -4.89 12.22 -1.44
CA ASN A 5 -4.66 11.12 -2.39
C ASN A 5 -3.69 11.50 -3.52
N GLN A 6 -3.73 12.74 -4.00
CA GLN A 6 -2.78 13.21 -5.02
C GLN A 6 -1.35 13.23 -4.50
N LEU A 7 -1.13 13.73 -3.27
CA LEU A 7 0.19 13.74 -2.64
C LEU A 7 0.73 12.32 -2.42
N ILE A 8 -0.11 11.39 -1.98
CA ILE A 8 0.28 9.97 -1.82
C ILE A 8 0.71 9.39 -3.17
N LYS A 9 -0.07 9.62 -4.23
CA LYS A 9 0.26 9.17 -5.58
C LYS A 9 1.64 9.68 -6.04
N GLU A 10 1.91 10.96 -5.87
CA GLU A 10 3.18 11.57 -6.26
C GLU A 10 4.37 11.00 -5.47
N ARG A 11 4.20 10.78 -4.17
CA ARG A 11 5.24 10.20 -3.31
C ARG A 11 5.50 8.73 -3.65
N VAL A 12 4.44 7.94 -3.85
CA VAL A 12 4.56 6.54 -4.29
C VAL A 12 5.26 6.45 -5.64
N ALA A 13 4.97 7.35 -6.58
CA ALA A 13 5.65 7.39 -7.87
C ALA A 13 7.16 7.66 -7.75
N VAL A 14 7.57 8.54 -6.82
CA VAL A 14 9.00 8.78 -6.53
C VAL A 14 9.65 7.55 -5.91
N LEU A 15 9.00 6.92 -4.92
CA LEU A 15 9.51 5.71 -4.27
C LEU A 15 9.66 4.54 -5.26
N ARG A 16 8.72 4.39 -6.16
CA ARG A 16 8.80 3.42 -7.26
C ARG A 16 10.07 3.61 -8.09
N LYS A 17 10.31 4.82 -8.59
CA LYS A 17 11.51 5.14 -9.39
C LYS A 17 12.81 4.87 -8.64
N LEU A 18 12.84 5.14 -7.33
CA LEU A 18 13.98 4.79 -6.47
C LEU A 18 14.18 3.27 -6.38
N LEU A 19 13.11 2.49 -6.25
CA LEU A 19 13.17 1.02 -6.22
C LEU A 19 13.63 0.42 -7.54
N GLU A 20 13.18 1.01 -8.66
CA GLU A 20 13.57 0.62 -10.02
C GLU A 20 15.02 1.04 -10.37
N GLY A 21 15.68 1.82 -9.50
CA GLY A 21 17.04 2.28 -9.70
C GLY A 21 17.18 3.33 -10.81
N GLU A 22 16.11 4.01 -11.15
CA GLU A 22 16.14 5.07 -12.14
C GLU A 22 16.94 6.28 -11.65
N PRO A 23 17.78 6.91 -12.51
CA PRO A 23 18.45 8.14 -12.16
C PRO A 23 17.42 9.29 -12.12
N ILE A 24 17.10 9.79 -10.93
CA ILE A 24 16.13 10.87 -10.72
C ILE A 24 16.73 12.02 -9.94
N THR A 25 16.20 13.22 -10.17
CA THR A 25 16.45 14.40 -9.34
C THR A 25 15.20 14.69 -8.54
N ILE A 26 15.32 14.70 -7.20
CA ILE A 26 14.19 14.95 -6.30
C ILE A 26 14.31 16.37 -5.76
N VAL A 27 13.25 17.17 -5.97
CA VAL A 27 13.08 18.49 -5.34
C VAL A 27 12.03 18.36 -4.25
N THR A 28 12.40 18.67 -3.02
CA THR A 28 11.52 18.50 -1.86
C THR A 28 11.67 19.63 -0.85
N THR A 29 10.73 19.77 0.06
CA THR A 29 10.83 20.67 1.19
C THR A 29 11.54 20.01 2.37
N PHE A 30 12.14 20.81 3.26
CA PHE A 30 12.74 20.30 4.49
C PHE A 30 11.73 19.54 5.35
N SER A 31 10.51 20.02 5.45
CA SER A 31 9.44 19.35 6.20
C SER A 31 9.09 17.97 5.62
N ALA A 32 9.05 17.85 4.29
CA ALA A 32 8.78 16.56 3.64
C ALA A 32 9.96 15.58 3.81
N LEU A 33 11.20 16.09 3.82
CA LEU A 33 12.39 15.27 4.06
C LEU A 33 12.44 14.74 5.51
N MET A 34 11.98 15.55 6.47
CA MET A 34 11.92 15.18 7.89
C MET A 34 10.73 14.28 8.24
N ALA A 35 9.75 14.13 7.35
CA ALA A 35 8.65 13.22 7.56
C ALA A 35 9.18 11.78 7.64
N HIS A 36 8.66 11.01 8.60
CA HIS A 36 9.03 9.61 8.76
C HIS A 36 8.65 8.83 7.49
N GLN A 37 9.66 8.25 6.86
CA GLN A 37 9.51 7.39 5.70
C GLN A 37 9.79 5.95 6.12
N LEU A 38 9.04 5.02 5.55
CA LEU A 38 9.41 3.62 5.66
C LEU A 38 10.70 3.34 4.88
N PRO A 39 11.59 2.47 5.37
CA PRO A 39 12.74 2.02 4.61
C PRO A 39 12.34 1.46 3.24
N LEU A 40 13.14 1.70 2.21
CA LEU A 40 12.88 1.17 0.86
C LEU A 40 12.76 -0.36 0.84
N SER A 41 13.46 -1.06 1.74
CA SER A 41 13.34 -2.51 1.89
C SER A 41 11.91 -2.95 2.26
N VAL A 42 11.23 -2.20 3.13
CA VAL A 42 9.83 -2.47 3.50
C VAL A 42 8.89 -2.28 2.31
N TRP A 43 9.16 -1.28 1.47
CA TRP A 43 8.44 -1.09 0.22
C TRP A 43 8.66 -2.25 -0.74
N GLN A 44 9.91 -2.64 -0.95
CA GLN A 44 10.30 -3.72 -1.85
C GLN A 44 9.69 -5.07 -1.44
N GLU A 45 9.65 -5.37 -0.15
CA GLU A 45 9.02 -6.59 0.40
C GLU A 45 7.49 -6.63 0.20
N ASN A 46 6.87 -5.50 -0.10
CA ASN A 46 5.44 -5.38 -0.30
C ASN A 46 5.04 -5.13 -1.76
N VAL A 47 5.95 -5.21 -2.71
CA VAL A 47 5.62 -5.23 -4.14
C VAL A 47 5.09 -6.61 -4.50
N ILE A 48 3.97 -6.67 -5.23
CA ILE A 48 3.46 -7.91 -5.81
C ILE A 48 3.93 -7.97 -7.24
N GLU A 49 4.70 -8.99 -7.57
CA GLU A 49 5.12 -9.29 -8.95
C GLU A 49 4.30 -10.46 -9.48
N ILE A 50 3.67 -10.28 -10.62
CA ILE A 50 2.81 -11.26 -11.28
C ILE A 50 3.27 -11.40 -12.72
N GLU A 51 3.51 -12.64 -13.14
CA GLU A 51 3.90 -12.97 -14.53
C GLU A 51 2.91 -13.94 -15.17
N GLU A 52 2.72 -13.85 -16.47
CA GLU A 52 1.90 -14.78 -17.25
C GLU A 52 2.50 -16.18 -17.17
N GLY A 53 1.68 -17.19 -16.90
CA GLY A 53 2.12 -18.58 -16.64
C GLY A 53 2.66 -18.84 -15.24
N GLY A 54 2.77 -17.82 -14.40
CA GLY A 54 3.15 -17.95 -12.99
C GLY A 54 2.03 -18.52 -12.13
N ILE A 55 2.36 -18.88 -10.89
CA ILE A 55 1.38 -19.39 -9.91
C ILE A 55 1.03 -18.27 -8.93
N ALA A 56 -0.26 -18.00 -8.81
CA ALA A 56 -0.77 -16.95 -7.92
C ALA A 56 -2.18 -17.32 -7.42
N GLU A 57 -2.32 -17.52 -6.11
CA GLU A 57 -3.62 -17.77 -5.49
C GLU A 57 -4.44 -16.45 -5.39
N GLU A 58 -5.65 -16.43 -5.96
CA GLU A 58 -6.55 -15.26 -5.94
C GLU A 58 -6.72 -14.67 -4.53
N ALA A 59 -6.95 -15.53 -3.54
CA ALA A 59 -7.15 -15.11 -2.15
C ALA A 59 -5.86 -14.53 -1.53
N ALA A 60 -4.69 -15.00 -1.94
CA ALA A 60 -3.41 -14.46 -1.46
C ALA A 60 -3.15 -13.07 -2.04
N ILE A 61 -3.41 -12.89 -3.34
CA ILE A 61 -3.33 -11.56 -3.99
C ILE A 61 -4.26 -10.58 -3.27
N ALA A 62 -5.53 -10.95 -3.07
CA ALA A 62 -6.51 -10.09 -2.40
C ALA A 62 -6.09 -9.70 -0.98
N ARG A 63 -5.60 -10.64 -0.18
CA ARG A 63 -5.08 -10.36 1.17
C ARG A 63 -3.89 -9.41 1.16
N GLN A 64 -2.99 -9.59 0.21
CA GLN A 64 -1.82 -8.72 0.09
C GLN A 64 -2.21 -7.32 -0.36
N LEU A 65 -3.13 -7.17 -1.32
CA LEU A 65 -3.63 -5.86 -1.75
C LEU A 65 -4.27 -5.07 -0.60
N VAL A 66 -5.07 -5.72 0.25
CA VAL A 66 -5.64 -5.07 1.45
C VAL A 66 -4.53 -4.59 2.39
N LYS A 67 -3.48 -5.40 2.63
CA LYS A 67 -2.32 -4.98 3.45
C LYS A 67 -1.56 -3.81 2.84
N MET A 68 -1.53 -3.74 1.52
CA MET A 68 -0.88 -2.67 0.75
C MET A 68 -1.73 -1.39 0.67
N GLY A 69 -2.91 -1.37 1.29
CA GLY A 69 -3.78 -0.20 1.37
C GLY A 69 -4.76 -0.05 0.20
N TYR A 70 -4.93 -1.09 -0.63
CA TYR A 70 -5.96 -1.08 -1.67
C TYR A 70 -7.35 -1.30 -1.09
N GLU A 71 -8.32 -0.58 -1.63
CA GLU A 71 -9.74 -0.71 -1.30
C GLU A 71 -10.40 -1.75 -2.21
N LYS A 72 -11.09 -2.72 -1.60
CA LYS A 72 -11.83 -3.74 -2.35
C LYS A 72 -13.19 -3.20 -2.76
N ASN A 73 -13.45 -3.15 -4.07
CA ASN A 73 -14.71 -2.74 -4.64
C ASN A 73 -15.31 -3.81 -5.54
N TYR A 74 -16.57 -3.67 -5.89
CA TYR A 74 -17.23 -4.55 -6.86
C TYR A 74 -16.64 -4.40 -8.26
N GLN A 75 -16.32 -3.17 -8.65
CA GLN A 75 -15.65 -2.80 -9.89
C GLN A 75 -14.61 -1.72 -9.57
N VAL A 76 -13.51 -1.72 -10.31
CA VAL A 76 -12.45 -0.72 -10.17
C VAL A 76 -12.86 0.56 -10.92
N GLU A 77 -12.85 1.69 -10.23
CA GLU A 77 -13.25 3.01 -10.75
C GLU A 77 -12.17 4.08 -10.57
N ALA A 78 -11.21 3.85 -9.66
CA ALA A 78 -10.16 4.81 -9.35
C ALA A 78 -8.87 4.12 -8.90
N PRO A 79 -7.70 4.82 -9.02
CA PRO A 79 -6.44 4.33 -8.47
C PRO A 79 -6.52 3.99 -6.98
N GLY A 80 -5.84 2.92 -6.57
CA GLY A 80 -5.89 2.41 -5.20
C GLY A 80 -7.03 1.44 -4.92
N GLN A 81 -7.79 1.05 -5.94
CA GLN A 81 -8.89 0.09 -5.84
C GLN A 81 -8.53 -1.25 -6.50
N PHE A 82 -9.17 -2.30 -6.03
CA PHE A 82 -9.15 -3.60 -6.68
C PHE A 82 -10.50 -4.30 -6.61
N SER A 83 -10.74 -5.24 -7.53
CA SER A 83 -11.90 -6.12 -7.50
C SER A 83 -11.49 -7.56 -7.74
N VAL A 84 -12.28 -8.50 -7.21
CA VAL A 84 -12.07 -9.94 -7.38
C VAL A 84 -13.38 -10.57 -7.77
N ARG A 85 -13.40 -11.27 -8.91
CA ARG A 85 -14.62 -11.87 -9.46
C ARG A 85 -14.29 -13.15 -10.23
N GLY A 86 -14.42 -14.30 -9.56
CA GLY A 86 -14.40 -15.61 -10.25
C GLY A 86 -13.14 -15.89 -11.08
N GLY A 87 -11.97 -15.73 -10.50
CA GLY A 87 -10.71 -15.93 -11.21
C GLY A 87 -10.21 -14.67 -11.96
N ILE A 88 -10.91 -13.54 -11.84
CA ILE A 88 -10.47 -12.27 -12.38
C ILE A 88 -10.13 -11.32 -11.25
N VAL A 89 -8.93 -10.77 -11.27
CA VAL A 89 -8.46 -9.75 -10.34
C VAL A 89 -8.15 -8.47 -11.12
N ASP A 90 -8.93 -7.43 -10.90
CA ASP A 90 -8.69 -6.10 -11.46
C ASP A 90 -8.01 -5.25 -10.41
N ILE A 91 -6.91 -4.57 -10.77
CA ILE A 91 -6.12 -3.74 -9.85
C ILE A 91 -5.80 -2.41 -10.52
N PHE A 92 -6.08 -1.30 -9.85
CA PHE A 92 -5.67 0.02 -10.29
C PHE A 92 -4.54 0.54 -9.41
N ASP A 93 -3.32 0.24 -9.80
CA ASP A 93 -2.12 0.74 -9.15
C ASP A 93 -2.03 2.28 -9.25
N LEU A 94 -1.59 2.94 -8.16
CA LEU A 94 -1.47 4.40 -8.10
C LEU A 94 -0.50 4.99 -9.13
N THR A 95 0.46 4.19 -9.59
CA THR A 95 1.51 4.63 -10.52
C THR A 95 1.17 4.41 -11.98
N ARG A 96 0.03 3.76 -12.27
CA ARG A 96 -0.42 3.44 -13.62
C ARG A 96 -1.51 4.40 -14.10
N GLU A 97 -1.54 4.61 -15.40
CA GLU A 97 -2.61 5.37 -16.06
C GLU A 97 -3.89 4.54 -16.18
N ASN A 98 -3.74 3.26 -16.44
CA ASN A 98 -4.85 2.32 -16.61
C ASN A 98 -4.73 1.14 -15.64
N PRO A 99 -5.86 0.59 -15.16
CA PRO A 99 -5.87 -0.61 -14.35
C PRO A 99 -5.41 -1.83 -15.14
N VAL A 100 -5.02 -2.86 -14.41
CA VAL A 100 -4.65 -4.17 -14.95
C VAL A 100 -5.68 -5.21 -14.56
N ARG A 101 -5.95 -6.13 -15.48
CA ARG A 101 -6.79 -7.31 -15.29
C ARG A 101 -5.91 -8.54 -15.36
N ILE A 102 -5.97 -9.35 -14.34
CA ILE A 102 -5.29 -10.63 -14.22
C ILE A 102 -6.34 -11.71 -14.27
N GLU A 103 -6.24 -12.60 -15.21
CA GLU A 103 -7.12 -13.77 -15.35
C GLU A 103 -6.39 -14.99 -14.83
N LEU A 104 -7.04 -15.72 -13.93
CA LEU A 104 -6.53 -16.90 -13.28
C LEU A 104 -7.34 -18.13 -13.70
N TRP A 105 -6.65 -19.22 -14.05
CA TRP A 105 -7.24 -20.54 -14.19
C TRP A 105 -6.77 -21.41 -13.02
N GLY A 106 -7.63 -21.57 -12.02
CA GLY A 106 -7.20 -22.08 -10.71
C GLY A 106 -6.19 -21.11 -10.08
N ASP A 107 -4.96 -21.57 -9.86
CA ASP A 107 -3.85 -20.76 -9.32
C ASP A 107 -2.83 -20.34 -10.40
N GLU A 108 -3.08 -20.65 -11.67
CA GLU A 108 -2.21 -20.26 -12.77
C GLU A 108 -2.67 -18.93 -13.39
N VAL A 109 -1.73 -18.02 -13.62
CA VAL A 109 -1.97 -16.74 -14.31
C VAL A 109 -2.09 -17.00 -15.82
N GLU A 110 -3.32 -17.00 -16.32
CA GLU A 110 -3.61 -17.26 -17.74
C GLU A 110 -3.29 -16.05 -18.62
N SER A 111 -3.64 -14.85 -18.15
CA SER A 111 -3.36 -13.62 -18.90
C SER A 111 -3.28 -12.40 -17.98
N ILE A 112 -2.50 -11.40 -18.46
CA ILE A 112 -2.42 -10.08 -17.84
C ILE A 112 -2.65 -9.04 -18.94
N ARG A 113 -3.52 -8.05 -18.69
CA ARG A 113 -3.78 -6.96 -19.65
C ARG A 113 -4.12 -5.66 -18.94
N SER A 114 -3.74 -4.52 -19.50
CA SER A 114 -4.32 -3.25 -19.13
C SER A 114 -5.68 -3.06 -19.82
N PHE A 115 -6.57 -2.30 -19.19
CA PHE A 115 -7.90 -2.05 -19.73
C PHE A 115 -8.38 -0.64 -19.39
N ASP A 116 -9.30 -0.15 -20.22
CA ASP A 116 -9.96 1.14 -20.02
C ASP A 116 -11.14 1.02 -19.06
N ILE A 117 -11.21 1.89 -18.06
CA ILE A 117 -12.22 1.84 -17.01
C ILE A 117 -13.63 2.00 -17.54
N GLU A 118 -13.84 2.93 -18.48
CA GLU A 118 -15.17 3.28 -18.96
C GLU A 118 -15.72 2.20 -19.90
N SER A 119 -14.93 1.80 -20.90
CA SER A 119 -15.34 0.83 -21.89
C SER A 119 -15.12 -0.62 -21.48
N GLN A 120 -14.33 -0.87 -20.43
CA GLN A 120 -13.89 -2.21 -19.98
C GLN A 120 -13.11 -3.01 -21.02
N ARG A 121 -12.66 -2.34 -22.11
CA ARG A 121 -11.91 -2.98 -23.20
C ARG A 121 -10.43 -3.06 -22.87
N SER A 122 -9.83 -4.17 -23.25
CA SER A 122 -8.37 -4.34 -23.17
C SER A 122 -7.67 -3.32 -24.04
N ILE A 123 -6.60 -2.73 -23.50
CA ILE A 123 -5.71 -1.78 -24.19
C ILE A 123 -4.46 -2.52 -24.67
N GLU A 124 -3.79 -3.21 -23.75
CA GLU A 124 -2.50 -3.84 -24.01
C GLU A 124 -2.40 -5.18 -23.28
N LYS A 125 -1.80 -6.18 -23.91
CA LYS A 125 -1.40 -7.44 -23.28
C LYS A 125 -0.05 -7.24 -22.60
N LEU A 126 0.07 -7.69 -21.36
CA LEU A 126 1.29 -7.63 -20.56
C LEU A 126 1.77 -9.05 -20.27
N THR A 127 3.09 -9.24 -20.22
CA THR A 127 3.71 -10.51 -19.80
C THR A 127 3.94 -10.57 -18.29
N GLU A 128 4.12 -9.41 -17.69
CA GLU A 128 4.35 -9.26 -16.24
C GLU A 128 3.81 -7.92 -15.74
N VAL A 129 3.54 -7.83 -14.46
CA VAL A 129 3.14 -6.60 -13.79
C VAL A 129 3.66 -6.56 -12.36
N SER A 130 4.21 -5.39 -11.97
CA SER A 130 4.54 -5.08 -10.58
C SER A 130 3.47 -4.14 -10.03
N ILE A 131 2.90 -4.52 -8.88
CA ILE A 131 1.90 -3.74 -8.16
C ILE A 131 2.54 -3.17 -6.90
N TYR A 132 2.52 -1.86 -6.78
CA TYR A 132 3.13 -1.12 -5.68
C TYR A 132 2.10 -0.80 -4.58
N PRO A 133 2.54 -0.61 -3.34
CA PRO A 133 1.64 -0.21 -2.27
C PRO A 133 0.87 1.07 -2.56
N ALA A 134 -0.41 1.10 -2.21
CA ALA A 134 -1.30 2.25 -2.35
C ALA A 134 -1.26 3.20 -1.14
N THR A 135 -0.42 2.92 -0.15
CA THR A 135 -0.27 3.73 1.06
C THR A 135 1.20 3.83 1.45
N GLU A 136 1.56 4.95 2.06
CA GLU A 136 2.87 5.12 2.70
C GLU A 136 2.96 4.38 4.05
N LEU A 137 1.82 4.03 4.64
CA LEU A 137 1.69 3.34 5.93
C LEU A 137 1.55 1.83 5.72
N ILE A 138 2.60 1.19 5.26
CA ILE A 138 2.66 -0.28 5.25
C ILE A 138 3.08 -0.73 6.65
N LEU A 139 2.11 -0.94 7.51
CA LEU A 139 2.37 -1.51 8.82
C LEU A 139 2.42 -3.03 8.70
N SER A 140 3.61 -3.61 8.81
CA SER A 140 3.68 -5.04 9.08
C SER A 140 2.98 -5.30 10.43
N LYS A 141 2.32 -6.46 10.56
CA LYS A 141 1.68 -6.86 11.83
C LYS A 141 2.65 -6.70 13.02
N LYS A 142 3.91 -7.09 12.81
CA LYS A 142 4.98 -6.96 13.80
C LYS A 142 5.30 -5.49 14.14
N ALA A 143 5.39 -4.61 13.14
CA ALA A 143 5.66 -3.19 13.38
C ALA A 143 4.50 -2.51 14.13
N LEU A 144 3.26 -2.94 13.87
CA LEU A 144 2.09 -2.47 14.59
C LEU A 144 2.13 -2.96 16.06
N GLU A 145 2.38 -4.25 16.29
CA GLU A 145 2.50 -4.84 17.63
C GLU A 145 3.63 -4.20 18.43
N ASP A 146 4.81 -4.02 17.83
CA ASP A 146 5.95 -3.36 18.46
C ASP A 146 5.67 -1.87 18.74
N GLY A 147 4.96 -1.19 17.83
CA GLY A 147 4.52 0.19 18.00
C GLY A 147 3.54 0.34 19.17
N LEU A 148 2.51 -0.49 19.22
CA LEU A 148 1.53 -0.52 20.30
C LEU A 148 2.18 -0.82 21.67
N ALA A 149 3.10 -1.80 21.72
CA ALA A 149 3.82 -2.13 22.95
C ALA A 149 4.71 -0.96 23.44
N ARG A 150 5.33 -0.21 22.54
CA ARG A 150 6.09 1.01 22.89
C ARG A 150 5.17 2.10 23.42
N MET A 151 4.05 2.36 22.73
CA MET A 151 3.06 3.36 23.16
C MET A 151 2.50 3.03 24.54
N GLU A 152 2.15 1.78 24.82
CA GLU A 152 1.68 1.33 26.13
C GLU A 152 2.73 1.55 27.22
N LYS A 153 4.00 1.22 26.93
CA LYS A 153 5.12 1.45 27.84
C LYS A 153 5.33 2.93 28.14
N ASP A 154 5.22 3.78 27.13
CA ASP A 154 5.42 5.22 27.28
C ASP A 154 4.24 5.86 28.01
N CYS A 155 3.00 5.42 27.75
CA CYS A 155 1.82 5.82 28.53
C CYS A 155 1.97 5.46 30.02
N LYS A 156 2.39 4.22 30.33
CA LYS A 156 2.62 3.79 31.71
C LYS A 156 3.69 4.62 32.42
N LYS A 157 4.79 4.96 31.72
CA LYS A 157 5.84 5.82 32.26
C LYS A 157 5.33 7.24 32.52
N SER A 158 4.58 7.81 31.57
CA SER A 158 4.02 9.15 31.69
C SER A 158 2.97 9.20 32.79
N ALA A 159 2.11 8.19 32.92
CA ALA A 159 1.15 8.08 34.02
C ALA A 159 1.84 7.99 35.38
N ALA A 160 2.92 7.22 35.50
CA ALA A 160 3.72 7.13 36.73
C ALA A 160 4.34 8.48 37.10
N PHE A 161 4.91 9.18 36.12
CA PHE A 161 5.47 10.53 36.32
C PHE A 161 4.42 11.51 36.83
N PHE A 162 3.22 11.55 36.22
CA PHE A 162 2.15 12.45 36.67
C PHE A 162 1.58 12.08 38.08
N ARG A 163 1.65 10.82 38.48
CA ARG A 163 1.31 10.42 39.84
C ARG A 163 2.34 10.93 40.86
N GLU A 164 3.63 10.86 40.53
CA GLU A 164 4.71 11.40 41.35
C GLU A 164 4.63 12.92 41.48
N GLU A 165 4.25 13.62 40.41
CA GLU A 165 4.05 15.07 40.37
C GLU A 165 2.72 15.55 40.99
N THR A 166 1.98 14.66 41.69
CA THR A 166 0.69 14.97 42.32
C THR A 166 -0.41 15.49 41.41
N LYS A 167 -0.43 15.00 40.15
CA LYS A 167 -1.45 15.31 39.12
C LYS A 167 -2.26 14.08 38.72
N PRO A 168 -3.11 13.56 39.66
CA PRO A 168 -3.78 12.27 39.43
C PRO A 168 -4.80 12.27 38.28
N GLU A 169 -5.41 13.42 37.98
CA GLU A 169 -6.36 13.53 36.85
C GLU A 169 -5.67 13.38 35.48
N GLU A 170 -4.45 13.89 35.34
CA GLU A 170 -3.66 13.76 34.13
C GLU A 170 -3.12 12.34 33.94
N ALA A 171 -2.76 11.67 35.05
CA ALA A 171 -2.38 10.26 35.04
C ALA A 171 -3.53 9.36 34.58
N HIS A 172 -4.75 9.61 35.07
CA HIS A 172 -5.94 8.80 34.76
C HIS A 172 -6.39 8.93 33.29
N ARG A 173 -6.03 10.02 32.58
CA ARG A 173 -6.32 10.19 31.15
C ARG A 173 -5.39 9.38 30.24
N LEU A 174 -4.26 8.90 30.77
CA LEU A 174 -3.25 8.15 30.04
C LEU A 174 -3.35 6.62 30.27
N GLU A 175 -4.22 6.20 31.18
CA GLU A 175 -4.57 4.80 31.45
C GLU A 175 -5.80 4.37 30.64
#